data_00ab68c15b8a11d2556adc030b939a1c
#
_entry.id   00ab68c15b8a11d2556adc030b939a1c
#
_cell.length_a   1.000
_cell.length_b   1.000
_cell.length_c   1.000
_cell.angle_alpha   90.00
_cell.angle_beta   90.00
_cell.angle_gamma   90.00
#
_symmetry.space_group_name_H-M   'P 1'
#
loop_
_entity.id
_entity.type
_entity.pdbx_description
1 polymer ?
#
loop_
_entity_poly.entity_id
_entity_poly.type
_entity_poly.pdbx_seq_one_letter_code
_entity_poly.pdbx_strand_id
1 'polypeptide(L)'
;MPVQYDTEFAEALALIKSGRPPAPPETALEIRHNNHALFLKVFPKAPSLDIVEQTDYTVESYDGVQILLRRYATPKVLRAKEPQPAILVIHGGGFVSGTVEICGGTNAAIALEIERPVFAVDYRLAPEHPYPAAVEDSFASLEYLIDHAKELNIDPCRICVKGNSAGGGIAVGTVLMARDRELNPPVAKLMAIYPELDDRTCHPPDTEFLKLATWTSQHNQLAWKAYVGEDKAGKPDAVVSPYAAPARAQNYNGLPSTYVDVGTLDLFRDEDLEFVRRLLEDDVEVEFHLWPGVPHVFEFLAPGTRWHQRAKEAQNDVLRRV
;
A
#
# COMPACT_ATOMS: atom_id res chain seq x y z
N MET A 1 18.93 25.54 3.45
CA MET A 1 18.52 25.20 4.81
C MET A 1 18.79 23.72 5.00
N PRO A 2 19.16 23.24 6.19
CA PRO A 2 19.34 21.80 6.43
C PRO A 2 18.02 21.06 6.20
N VAL A 3 18.12 19.79 5.82
CA VAL A 3 16.97 18.88 5.72
C VAL A 3 16.39 18.70 7.13
N GLN A 4 15.08 18.92 7.29
CA GLN A 4 14.40 18.86 8.60
C GLN A 4 12.93 18.46 8.42
N TYR A 5 12.33 17.96 9.50
CA TYR A 5 10.88 17.76 9.53
C TYR A 5 10.12 19.07 9.36
N ASP A 6 8.93 18.99 8.76
CA ASP A 6 7.92 20.03 8.91
C ASP A 6 7.66 20.30 10.41
N THR A 7 7.48 21.56 10.79
CA THR A 7 7.38 21.95 12.20
C THR A 7 6.19 21.29 12.90
N GLU A 8 5.01 21.32 12.26
CA GLU A 8 3.79 20.72 12.83
C GLU A 8 3.90 19.20 12.93
N PHE A 9 4.53 18.56 11.92
CA PHE A 9 4.83 17.13 11.96
C PHE A 9 5.80 16.78 13.10
N ALA A 10 6.87 17.55 13.28
CA ALA A 10 7.86 17.35 14.34
C ALA A 10 7.24 17.43 15.74
N GLU A 11 6.36 18.42 15.97
CA GLU A 11 5.62 18.59 17.23
C GLU A 11 4.71 17.38 17.49
N ALA A 12 3.93 16.95 16.51
CA ALA A 12 3.04 15.78 16.63
C ALA A 12 3.82 14.49 16.87
N LEU A 13 4.92 14.27 16.14
CA LEU A 13 5.78 13.11 16.30
C LEU A 13 6.39 13.02 17.70
N ALA A 14 6.77 14.16 18.30
CA ALA A 14 7.32 14.21 19.66
C ALA A 14 6.33 13.67 20.72
N LEU A 15 5.03 13.83 20.50
CA LEU A 15 3.99 13.31 21.40
C LEU A 15 3.88 11.78 21.37
N ILE A 16 4.21 11.16 20.25
CA ILE A 16 4.16 9.70 20.08
C ILE A 16 5.45 9.03 20.53
N LYS A 17 6.60 9.68 20.31
CA LYS A 17 7.93 9.20 20.69
C LYS A 17 8.16 9.33 22.22
N SER A 18 7.40 8.59 23.01
CA SER A 18 7.67 8.45 24.45
C SER A 18 8.50 7.20 24.70
N GLY A 19 9.72 7.36 25.20
CA GLY A 19 10.61 6.27 25.60
C GLY A 19 11.85 6.10 24.72
N ARG A 20 12.66 5.09 25.05
CA ARG A 20 13.84 4.73 24.26
C ARG A 20 13.37 4.07 22.96
N PRO A 21 13.90 4.48 21.79
CA PRO A 21 13.58 3.78 20.55
C PRO A 21 13.98 2.30 20.64
N PRO A 22 13.22 1.39 20.02
CA PRO A 22 13.61 -0.01 19.96
C PRO A 22 14.99 -0.16 19.31
N ALA A 23 15.70 -1.24 19.64
CA ALA A 23 16.93 -1.59 18.94
C ALA A 23 16.61 -1.80 17.43
N PRO A 24 17.54 -1.50 16.53
CA PRO A 24 17.37 -1.81 15.12
C PRO A 24 17.09 -3.32 14.96
N PRO A 25 16.13 -3.72 14.09
CA PRO A 25 15.82 -5.12 13.89
C PRO A 25 16.97 -5.83 13.16
N GLU A 26 17.19 -7.08 13.51
CA GLU A 26 18.17 -7.96 12.85
C GLU A 26 17.48 -8.97 11.91
N THR A 27 16.17 -9.15 12.05
CA THR A 27 15.38 -10.11 11.29
C THR A 27 14.03 -9.53 10.82
N ALA A 28 13.47 -10.15 9.79
CA ALA A 28 12.14 -9.82 9.29
C ALA A 28 11.03 -10.05 10.36
N LEU A 29 11.19 -11.05 11.22
CA LEU A 29 10.25 -11.33 12.30
C LEU A 29 10.30 -10.26 13.40
N GLU A 30 11.46 -9.70 13.68
CA GLU A 30 11.58 -8.56 14.58
C GLU A 30 10.93 -7.30 14.01
N ILE A 31 11.05 -7.07 12.68
CA ILE A 31 10.30 -6.01 12.00
C ILE A 31 8.81 -6.22 12.22
N ARG A 32 8.29 -7.44 11.99
CA ARG A 32 6.87 -7.78 12.20
C ARG A 32 6.43 -7.46 13.62
N HIS A 33 7.21 -7.91 14.62
CA HIS A 33 6.90 -7.68 16.02
C HIS A 33 6.84 -6.18 16.36
N ASN A 34 7.84 -5.41 15.91
CA ASN A 34 7.93 -3.98 16.19
C ASN A 34 6.81 -3.20 15.47
N ASN A 35 6.53 -3.54 14.21
CA ASN A 35 5.45 -2.93 13.43
C ASN A 35 4.09 -3.23 14.04
N HIS A 36 3.83 -4.45 14.50
CA HIS A 36 2.57 -4.81 15.15
C HIS A 36 2.32 -3.92 16.39
N ALA A 37 3.33 -3.76 17.24
CA ALA A 37 3.24 -2.89 18.40
C ALA A 37 3.03 -1.41 18.05
N LEU A 38 3.63 -0.94 16.95
CA LEU A 38 3.44 0.43 16.45
C LEU A 38 2.04 0.61 15.86
N PHE A 39 1.60 -0.29 14.99
CA PHE A 39 0.31 -0.19 14.29
C PHE A 39 -0.87 -0.15 15.28
N LEU A 40 -0.82 -0.96 16.34
CA LEU A 40 -1.83 -0.92 17.40
C LEU A 40 -1.91 0.43 18.13
N LYS A 41 -0.84 1.24 18.09
CA LYS A 41 -0.81 2.57 18.71
C LYS A 41 -1.27 3.67 17.76
N VAL A 42 -0.91 3.58 16.48
CA VAL A 42 -1.08 4.68 15.52
C VAL A 42 -2.26 4.52 14.59
N PHE A 43 -2.72 3.29 14.32
CA PHE A 43 -3.88 3.08 13.46
C PHE A 43 -5.19 3.35 14.19
N PRO A 44 -6.17 3.97 13.52
CA PRO A 44 -7.47 4.22 14.11
C PRO A 44 -8.17 2.91 14.47
N LYS A 45 -8.96 2.93 15.55
CA LYS A 45 -9.85 1.81 15.86
C LYS A 45 -11.00 1.78 14.85
N ALA A 46 -11.42 0.56 14.48
CA ALA A 46 -12.58 0.39 13.63
C ALA A 46 -13.84 1.00 14.31
N PRO A 47 -14.69 1.72 13.56
CA PRO A 47 -15.99 2.14 14.06
C PRO A 47 -16.86 0.92 14.41
N SER A 48 -17.95 1.14 15.14
CA SER A 48 -18.90 0.07 15.46
C SER A 48 -19.58 -0.49 14.20
N LEU A 49 -19.97 -1.77 14.23
CA LEU A 49 -20.52 -2.49 13.07
C LEU A 49 -21.87 -1.91 12.56
N ASP A 50 -22.57 -1.14 13.37
CA ASP A 50 -23.76 -0.39 12.95
C ASP A 50 -23.44 0.81 12.05
N ILE A 51 -22.18 1.27 12.07
CA ILE A 51 -21.68 2.36 11.21
C ILE A 51 -21.02 1.78 9.93
N VAL A 52 -20.15 0.77 10.09
CA VAL A 52 -19.46 0.10 8.98
C VAL A 52 -19.52 -1.40 9.19
N GLU A 53 -20.32 -2.07 8.37
CA GLU A 53 -20.43 -3.53 8.38
C GLU A 53 -19.19 -4.17 7.78
N GLN A 54 -18.74 -5.27 8.39
CA GLN A 54 -17.65 -6.09 7.91
C GLN A 54 -18.19 -7.45 7.46
N THR A 55 -17.78 -7.90 6.28
CA THR A 55 -18.17 -9.20 5.74
C THR A 55 -16.93 -9.91 5.21
N ASP A 56 -16.70 -11.12 5.65
CA ASP A 56 -15.57 -11.94 5.24
C ASP A 56 -15.93 -12.85 4.08
N TYR A 57 -15.04 -12.91 3.10
CA TYR A 57 -15.09 -13.83 1.95
C TYR A 57 -13.82 -14.67 1.95
N THR A 58 -13.94 -15.88 1.43
CA THR A 58 -12.80 -16.77 1.22
C THR A 58 -12.50 -16.80 -0.27
N VAL A 59 -11.26 -16.52 -0.62
CA VAL A 59 -10.78 -16.50 -2.01
C VAL A 59 -9.72 -17.55 -2.17
N GLU A 60 -9.84 -18.38 -3.23
CA GLU A 60 -8.81 -19.35 -3.57
C GLU A 60 -7.68 -18.69 -4.34
N SER A 61 -6.45 -18.79 -3.84
CA SER A 61 -5.25 -18.27 -4.48
C SER A 61 -4.69 -19.26 -5.51
N TYR A 62 -3.69 -18.82 -6.28
CA TYR A 62 -3.06 -19.56 -7.39
C TYR A 62 -2.60 -20.98 -7.07
N ASP A 63 -2.35 -21.28 -5.81
CA ASP A 63 -1.85 -22.58 -5.30
C ASP A 63 -2.91 -23.37 -4.51
N GLY A 64 -4.18 -22.96 -4.57
CA GLY A 64 -5.31 -23.58 -3.88
C GLY A 64 -5.46 -23.19 -2.41
N VAL A 65 -4.56 -22.32 -1.88
CA VAL A 65 -4.69 -21.80 -0.52
C VAL A 65 -5.83 -20.82 -0.44
N GLN A 66 -6.64 -20.94 0.62
CA GLN A 66 -7.75 -20.03 0.87
C GLN A 66 -7.25 -18.82 1.65
N ILE A 67 -7.50 -17.62 1.12
CA ILE A 67 -7.14 -16.35 1.74
C ILE A 67 -8.39 -15.54 2.11
N LEU A 68 -8.25 -14.67 3.09
CA LEU A 68 -9.33 -13.80 3.56
C LEU A 68 -9.40 -12.52 2.71
N LEU A 69 -10.59 -12.22 2.20
CA LEU A 69 -10.94 -10.92 1.63
C LEU A 69 -12.07 -10.31 2.47
N ARG A 70 -11.82 -9.17 3.14
CA ARG A 70 -12.81 -8.52 4.00
C ARG A 70 -13.38 -7.27 3.35
N ARG A 71 -14.73 -7.24 3.23
CA ARG A 71 -15.46 -6.04 2.82
C ARG A 71 -15.77 -5.15 4.01
N TYR A 72 -15.62 -3.84 3.81
CA TYR A 72 -16.07 -2.77 4.70
C TYR A 72 -17.08 -1.91 3.93
N ALA A 73 -18.30 -1.77 4.44
CA ALA A 73 -19.34 -0.99 3.77
C ALA A 73 -20.31 -0.39 4.79
N THR A 74 -20.77 0.84 4.51
CA THR A 74 -21.85 1.43 5.32
C THR A 74 -23.20 0.80 4.97
N PRO A 75 -24.19 0.83 5.87
CA PRO A 75 -25.55 0.36 5.56
C PRO A 75 -26.19 1.07 4.35
N LYS A 76 -25.77 2.30 4.04
CA LYS A 76 -26.20 3.04 2.85
C LYS A 76 -25.65 2.40 1.58
N VAL A 77 -24.35 2.05 1.56
CA VAL A 77 -23.69 1.38 0.44
C VAL A 77 -24.29 0.00 0.18
N LEU A 78 -24.54 -0.78 1.25
CA LEU A 78 -25.12 -2.12 1.15
C LEU A 78 -26.56 -2.12 0.59
N ARG A 79 -27.31 -1.02 0.79
CA ARG A 79 -28.66 -0.87 0.26
C ARG A 79 -28.74 -0.16 -1.10
N ALA A 80 -27.58 0.16 -1.71
CA ALA A 80 -27.54 0.77 -3.03
C ALA A 80 -28.20 -0.15 -4.06
N LYS A 81 -29.04 0.44 -4.92
CA LYS A 81 -29.74 -0.31 -5.99
C LYS A 81 -28.86 -0.54 -7.21
N GLU A 82 -27.99 0.41 -7.48
CA GLU A 82 -27.08 0.36 -8.62
C GLU A 82 -25.71 -0.17 -8.21
N PRO A 83 -25.01 -0.89 -9.10
CA PRO A 83 -23.66 -1.37 -8.87
C PRO A 83 -22.71 -0.22 -8.51
N GLN A 84 -21.90 -0.39 -7.46
CA GLN A 84 -21.01 0.63 -6.91
C GLN A 84 -19.59 0.45 -7.42
N PRO A 85 -18.81 1.55 -7.62
CA PRO A 85 -17.35 1.43 -7.70
C PRO A 85 -16.80 0.72 -6.47
N ALA A 86 -15.72 -0.03 -6.62
CA ALA A 86 -15.11 -0.77 -5.52
C ALA A 86 -13.62 -0.44 -5.36
N ILE A 87 -13.12 -0.53 -4.15
CA ILE A 87 -11.72 -0.32 -3.82
C ILE A 87 -11.15 -1.61 -3.27
N LEU A 88 -10.15 -2.19 -3.96
CA LEU A 88 -9.33 -3.26 -3.42
C LEU A 88 -8.13 -2.64 -2.69
N VAL A 89 -8.01 -2.87 -1.40
CA VAL A 89 -6.94 -2.33 -0.55
C VAL A 89 -5.94 -3.42 -0.21
N ILE A 90 -4.66 -3.13 -0.42
CA ILE A 90 -3.52 -3.96 -0.11
C ILE A 90 -2.70 -3.23 0.95
N HIS A 91 -2.62 -3.79 2.16
CA HIS A 91 -1.98 -3.13 3.29
C HIS A 91 -0.46 -3.08 3.18
N GLY A 92 0.15 -2.08 3.81
CA GLY A 92 1.60 -1.99 3.97
C GLY A 92 2.14 -2.88 5.08
N GLY A 93 3.46 -2.80 5.29
CA GLY A 93 4.15 -3.54 6.35
C GLY A 93 5.45 -4.22 5.91
N GLY A 94 6.10 -3.73 4.84
CA GLY A 94 7.37 -4.26 4.35
C GLY A 94 7.28 -5.73 3.94
N PHE A 95 6.17 -6.17 3.35
CA PHE A 95 5.90 -7.57 2.95
C PHE A 95 5.87 -8.58 4.10
N VAL A 96 6.27 -8.20 5.31
CA VAL A 96 6.48 -9.09 6.46
C VAL A 96 5.53 -8.86 7.62
N SER A 97 4.72 -7.80 7.59
CA SER A 97 3.79 -7.43 8.67
C SER A 97 2.50 -6.81 8.14
N GLY A 98 1.52 -6.64 9.02
CA GLY A 98 0.18 -6.17 8.68
C GLY A 98 -0.81 -7.32 8.57
N THR A 99 -2.09 -7.00 8.76
CA THR A 99 -3.24 -7.90 8.54
C THR A 99 -4.48 -7.03 8.31
N VAL A 100 -5.53 -7.59 7.72
CA VAL A 100 -6.81 -6.89 7.59
C VAL A 100 -7.40 -6.50 8.94
N GLU A 101 -7.10 -7.26 10.00
CA GLU A 101 -7.54 -6.95 11.37
C GLU A 101 -6.89 -5.67 11.90
N ILE A 102 -5.56 -5.58 11.79
CA ILE A 102 -4.78 -4.41 12.23
C ILE A 102 -5.17 -3.17 11.44
N CYS A 103 -5.36 -3.30 10.13
CA CYS A 103 -5.70 -2.20 9.23
C CYS A 103 -7.21 -1.90 9.20
N GLY A 104 -8.02 -2.66 9.94
CA GLY A 104 -9.48 -2.62 9.90
C GLY A 104 -10.06 -1.23 10.16
N GLY A 105 -9.50 -0.49 11.10
CA GLY A 105 -9.93 0.88 11.40
C GLY A 105 -9.70 1.86 10.24
N THR A 106 -8.55 1.75 9.57
CA THR A 106 -8.23 2.56 8.39
C THR A 106 -9.16 2.23 7.21
N ASN A 107 -9.37 0.93 6.93
CA ASN A 107 -10.24 0.48 5.84
C ASN A 107 -11.71 0.91 6.07
N ALA A 108 -12.19 0.79 7.31
CA ALA A 108 -13.52 1.24 7.68
C ALA A 108 -13.68 2.76 7.58
N ALA A 109 -12.66 3.53 7.95
CA ALA A 109 -12.67 4.99 7.79
C ALA A 109 -12.74 5.39 6.31
N ILE A 110 -11.98 4.74 5.43
CA ILE A 110 -12.06 4.97 3.98
C ILE A 110 -13.50 4.68 3.51
N ALA A 111 -14.06 3.50 3.81
CA ALA A 111 -15.41 3.13 3.38
C ALA A 111 -16.49 4.14 3.84
N LEU A 112 -16.34 4.66 5.06
CA LEU A 112 -17.24 5.68 5.62
C LEU A 112 -17.12 7.02 4.88
N GLU A 113 -15.91 7.46 4.59
CA GLU A 113 -15.64 8.79 4.03
C GLU A 113 -15.94 8.91 2.54
N ILE A 114 -15.68 7.84 1.78
CA ILE A 114 -15.93 7.84 0.34
C ILE A 114 -17.31 7.29 -0.02
N GLU A 115 -18.00 6.66 0.92
CA GLU A 115 -19.29 5.98 0.71
C GLU A 115 -19.24 4.96 -0.45
N ARG A 116 -18.20 4.10 -0.45
CA ARG A 116 -18.01 3.00 -1.40
C ARG A 116 -17.62 1.73 -0.65
N PRO A 117 -17.89 0.53 -1.20
CA PRO A 117 -17.38 -0.70 -0.64
C PRO A 117 -15.86 -0.76 -0.77
N VAL A 118 -15.19 -1.06 0.34
CA VAL A 118 -13.74 -1.28 0.42
C VAL A 118 -13.52 -2.74 0.72
N PHE A 119 -12.69 -3.40 -0.08
CA PHE A 119 -12.29 -4.78 0.10
C PHE A 119 -10.81 -4.83 0.44
N ALA A 120 -10.45 -5.45 1.54
CA ALA A 120 -9.06 -5.58 1.98
C ALA A 120 -8.63 -7.04 1.92
N VAL A 121 -7.52 -7.31 1.23
CA VAL A 121 -6.94 -8.65 1.13
C VAL A 121 -5.99 -8.89 2.29
N ASP A 122 -6.14 -10.06 2.96
CA ASP A 122 -5.20 -10.55 3.97
C ASP A 122 -4.18 -11.46 3.28
N TYR A 123 -3.30 -10.84 2.49
CA TYR A 123 -2.31 -11.57 1.70
C TYR A 123 -1.26 -12.23 2.59
N ARG A 124 -0.71 -13.35 2.14
CA ARG A 124 0.31 -14.11 2.85
C ARG A 124 1.62 -13.36 2.94
N LEU A 125 2.23 -13.38 4.12
CA LEU A 125 3.42 -12.60 4.47
C LEU A 125 4.71 -13.42 4.33
N ALA A 126 5.78 -12.74 3.92
CA ALA A 126 7.15 -13.23 4.04
C ALA A 126 7.61 -13.14 5.51
N PRO A 127 8.60 -13.94 5.96
CA PRO A 127 9.36 -14.92 5.19
C PRO A 127 8.65 -16.26 4.97
N GLU A 128 7.53 -16.55 5.65
CA GLU A 128 6.83 -17.84 5.56
C GLU A 128 6.31 -18.09 4.15
N HIS A 129 5.85 -17.03 3.48
CA HIS A 129 5.31 -17.06 2.13
C HIS A 129 5.97 -15.95 1.28
N PRO A 130 7.18 -16.20 0.75
CA PRO A 130 7.86 -15.24 -0.10
C PRO A 130 7.12 -15.04 -1.43
N TYR A 131 7.63 -14.14 -2.27
CA TYR A 131 7.14 -13.99 -3.64
C TYR A 131 7.02 -15.37 -4.33
N PRO A 132 5.90 -15.67 -5.02
CA PRO A 132 4.87 -14.74 -5.49
C PRO A 132 3.61 -14.62 -4.61
N ALA A 133 3.59 -15.20 -3.41
CA ALA A 133 2.36 -15.36 -2.63
C ALA A 133 1.53 -14.06 -2.53
N ALA A 134 2.12 -12.96 -2.04
CA ALA A 134 1.38 -11.72 -1.78
C ALA A 134 0.76 -11.10 -3.04
N VAL A 135 1.48 -11.08 -4.17
CA VAL A 135 0.95 -10.52 -5.43
C VAL A 135 -0.10 -11.41 -6.06
N GLU A 136 0.07 -12.74 -6.01
CA GLU A 136 -0.92 -13.68 -6.52
C GLU A 136 -2.18 -13.71 -5.65
N ASP A 137 -2.07 -13.60 -4.33
CA ASP A 137 -3.22 -13.47 -3.43
C ASP A 137 -4.02 -12.19 -3.72
N SER A 138 -3.30 -11.10 -4.01
CA SER A 138 -3.92 -9.82 -4.37
C SER A 138 -4.58 -9.87 -5.74
N PHE A 139 -3.95 -10.54 -6.70
CA PHE A 139 -4.52 -10.75 -8.03
C PHE A 139 -5.75 -11.66 -7.99
N ALA A 140 -5.70 -12.79 -7.27
CA ALA A 140 -6.86 -13.66 -7.06
C ALA A 140 -8.03 -12.92 -6.42
N SER A 141 -7.74 -11.99 -5.47
CA SER A 141 -8.76 -11.14 -4.86
C SER A 141 -9.38 -10.16 -5.87
N LEU A 142 -8.59 -9.63 -6.80
CA LEU A 142 -9.08 -8.77 -7.88
C LEU A 142 -9.98 -9.56 -8.85
N GLU A 143 -9.56 -10.75 -9.27
CA GLU A 143 -10.37 -11.66 -10.10
C GLU A 143 -11.68 -12.01 -9.39
N TYR A 144 -11.63 -12.35 -8.09
CA TYR A 144 -12.81 -12.65 -7.30
C TYR A 144 -13.83 -11.51 -7.32
N LEU A 145 -13.38 -10.24 -7.18
CA LEU A 145 -14.25 -9.08 -7.25
C LEU A 145 -14.96 -8.94 -8.61
N ILE A 146 -14.26 -9.22 -9.69
CA ILE A 146 -14.81 -9.18 -11.05
C ILE A 146 -15.82 -10.30 -11.26
N ASP A 147 -15.46 -11.53 -10.92
CA ASP A 147 -16.30 -12.71 -11.13
C ASP A 147 -17.59 -12.68 -10.30
N HIS A 148 -17.53 -12.10 -9.07
CA HIS A 148 -18.66 -11.98 -8.16
C HIS A 148 -19.29 -10.58 -8.14
N ALA A 149 -18.98 -9.74 -9.14
CA ALA A 149 -19.40 -8.32 -9.16
C ALA A 149 -20.90 -8.15 -8.97
N LYS A 150 -21.73 -9.01 -9.59
CA LYS A 150 -23.18 -8.97 -9.47
C LYS A 150 -23.66 -9.27 -8.04
N GLU A 151 -23.07 -10.26 -7.38
CA GLU A 151 -23.43 -10.68 -6.02
C GLU A 151 -22.99 -9.62 -4.99
N LEU A 152 -21.83 -9.00 -5.24
CA LEU A 152 -21.24 -7.97 -4.42
C LEU A 152 -21.88 -6.58 -4.65
N ASN A 153 -22.74 -6.45 -5.67
CA ASN A 153 -23.33 -5.20 -6.14
C ASN A 153 -22.28 -4.13 -6.45
N ILE A 154 -21.21 -4.53 -7.15
CA ILE A 154 -20.15 -3.65 -7.62
C ILE A 154 -20.09 -3.61 -9.14
N ASP A 155 -19.53 -2.53 -9.67
CA ASP A 155 -19.26 -2.37 -11.09
C ASP A 155 -17.82 -2.83 -11.38
N PRO A 156 -17.62 -3.95 -12.09
CA PRO A 156 -16.30 -4.49 -12.36
C PRO A 156 -15.43 -3.58 -13.24
N CYS A 157 -16.06 -2.65 -14.00
CA CYS A 157 -15.34 -1.64 -14.79
C CYS A 157 -14.85 -0.46 -13.95
N ARG A 158 -15.19 -0.39 -12.66
CA ARG A 158 -14.85 0.70 -11.75
C ARG A 158 -14.22 0.16 -10.47
N ILE A 159 -13.17 -0.66 -10.62
CA ILE A 159 -12.38 -1.15 -9.50
C ILE A 159 -11.07 -0.36 -9.43
N CYS A 160 -10.80 0.25 -8.27
CA CYS A 160 -9.52 0.85 -7.93
C CYS A 160 -8.70 -0.14 -7.11
N VAL A 161 -7.43 -0.35 -7.49
CA VAL A 161 -6.46 -1.07 -6.68
C VAL A 161 -5.62 -0.04 -5.92
N LYS A 162 -5.67 -0.08 -4.58
CA LYS A 162 -4.97 0.85 -3.69
C LYS A 162 -4.03 0.09 -2.77
N GLY A 163 -2.81 0.56 -2.65
CA GLY A 163 -1.86 0.02 -1.68
C GLY A 163 -0.96 1.09 -1.08
N ASN A 164 -0.47 0.82 0.14
CA ASN A 164 0.43 1.69 0.87
C ASN A 164 1.77 1.00 1.10
N SER A 165 2.90 1.66 0.89
CA SER A 165 4.24 1.12 1.17
C SER A 165 4.48 -0.19 0.41
N ALA A 166 4.85 -1.27 1.09
CA ALA A 166 4.94 -2.61 0.48
C ALA A 166 3.64 -3.02 -0.23
N GLY A 167 2.47 -2.70 0.35
CA GLY A 167 1.18 -2.89 -0.32
C GLY A 167 1.02 -2.04 -1.58
N GLY A 168 1.67 -0.88 -1.65
CA GLY A 168 1.78 -0.06 -2.85
C GLY A 168 2.58 -0.76 -3.94
N GLY A 169 3.71 -1.35 -3.59
CA GLY A 169 4.50 -2.18 -4.50
C GLY A 169 3.72 -3.41 -5.00
N ILE A 170 3.04 -4.12 -4.09
CA ILE A 170 2.17 -5.25 -4.45
C ILE A 170 1.01 -4.78 -5.35
N ALA A 171 0.41 -3.61 -5.09
CA ALA A 171 -0.66 -3.06 -5.92
C ALA A 171 -0.18 -2.78 -7.35
N VAL A 172 1.00 -2.16 -7.52
CA VAL A 172 1.61 -1.97 -8.85
C VAL A 172 1.89 -3.31 -9.50
N GLY A 173 2.47 -4.28 -8.77
CA GLY A 173 2.73 -5.63 -9.26
C GLY A 173 1.45 -6.37 -9.69
N THR A 174 0.37 -6.24 -8.91
CA THR A 174 -0.96 -6.80 -9.23
C THR A 174 -1.54 -6.21 -10.50
N VAL A 175 -1.43 -4.89 -10.69
CA VAL A 175 -1.96 -4.21 -11.89
C VAL A 175 -1.11 -4.51 -13.12
N LEU A 176 0.22 -4.63 -12.98
CA LEU A 176 1.10 -5.13 -14.05
C LEU A 176 0.71 -6.56 -14.46
N MET A 177 0.48 -7.44 -13.48
CA MET A 177 0.03 -8.82 -13.72
C MET A 177 -1.34 -8.86 -14.40
N ALA A 178 -2.28 -8.00 -13.96
CA ALA A 178 -3.60 -7.88 -14.57
C ALA A 178 -3.53 -7.46 -16.05
N ARG A 179 -2.69 -6.49 -16.37
CA ARG A 179 -2.41 -6.09 -17.75
C ARG A 179 -1.84 -7.23 -18.58
N ASP A 180 -0.80 -7.89 -18.07
CA ASP A 180 -0.06 -8.92 -18.80
C ASP A 180 -0.85 -10.22 -18.97
N ARG A 181 -1.80 -10.48 -18.06
CA ARG A 181 -2.78 -11.57 -18.15
C ARG A 181 -4.07 -11.18 -18.87
N GLU A 182 -4.12 -9.99 -19.45
CA GLU A 182 -5.26 -9.47 -20.22
C GLU A 182 -6.59 -9.53 -19.44
N LEU A 183 -6.53 -9.16 -18.13
CA LEU A 183 -7.71 -9.17 -17.25
C LEU A 183 -8.82 -8.27 -17.83
N ASN A 184 -10.04 -8.81 -17.91
CA ASN A 184 -11.18 -8.11 -18.49
C ASN A 184 -12.40 -8.15 -17.55
N PRO A 185 -12.97 -6.99 -17.18
CA PRO A 185 -12.52 -5.64 -17.52
C PRO A 185 -11.18 -5.27 -16.88
N PRO A 186 -10.43 -4.31 -17.46
CA PRO A 186 -9.19 -3.85 -16.88
C PRO A 186 -9.42 -3.05 -15.60
N VAL A 187 -8.38 -2.95 -14.77
CA VAL A 187 -8.40 -2.09 -13.56
C VAL A 187 -8.66 -0.65 -13.96
N ALA A 188 -9.60 0.02 -13.29
CA ALA A 188 -9.99 1.39 -13.62
C ALA A 188 -8.97 2.44 -13.11
N LYS A 189 -8.35 2.20 -11.97
CA LYS A 189 -7.40 3.13 -11.33
C LYS A 189 -6.42 2.40 -10.42
N LEU A 190 -5.18 2.87 -10.41
CA LEU A 190 -4.14 2.47 -9.47
C LEU A 190 -3.85 3.61 -8.49
N MET A 191 -3.77 3.30 -7.20
CA MET A 191 -3.33 4.24 -6.17
C MET A 191 -2.17 3.62 -5.39
N ALA A 192 -0.97 4.13 -5.62
CA ALA A 192 0.27 3.69 -4.98
C ALA A 192 0.75 4.78 -4.01
N ILE A 193 0.56 4.55 -2.72
CA ILE A 193 0.85 5.50 -1.65
C ILE A 193 2.25 5.19 -1.11
N TYR A 194 3.21 6.09 -1.32
CA TYR A 194 4.65 5.92 -1.02
C TYR A 194 5.11 4.47 -1.26
N PRO A 195 4.92 3.94 -2.48
CA PRO A 195 5.09 2.52 -2.75
C PRO A 195 6.54 2.06 -2.62
N GLU A 196 6.74 0.85 -2.11
CA GLU A 196 8.04 0.15 -2.08
C GLU A 196 8.21 -0.64 -3.39
N LEU A 197 8.98 -0.10 -4.34
CA LEU A 197 9.00 -0.54 -5.74
C LEU A 197 10.30 -1.22 -6.18
N ASP A 198 11.45 -0.85 -5.58
CA ASP A 198 12.77 -1.27 -6.03
C ASP A 198 13.54 -2.00 -4.92
N ASP A 199 13.77 -3.28 -5.10
CA ASP A 199 14.59 -4.08 -4.19
C ASP A 199 16.05 -3.62 -4.10
N ARG A 200 16.51 -2.79 -5.05
CA ARG A 200 17.87 -2.23 -5.13
C ARG A 200 18.00 -0.87 -4.44
N THR A 201 16.90 -0.29 -3.93
CA THR A 201 16.95 1.02 -3.28
C THR A 201 17.95 1.03 -2.15
N CYS A 202 19.00 1.81 -2.35
CA CYS A 202 20.11 1.98 -1.43
C CYS A 202 20.63 3.42 -1.56
N HIS A 203 20.79 4.08 -0.43
CA HIS A 203 21.35 5.42 -0.36
C HIS A 203 22.69 5.40 0.40
N PRO A 204 23.62 6.32 0.12
CA PRO A 204 24.83 6.48 0.91
C PRO A 204 24.51 6.67 2.40
N PRO A 205 25.27 6.06 3.32
CA PRO A 205 24.97 6.11 4.77
C PRO A 205 24.94 7.54 5.38
N ASP A 206 25.60 8.49 4.72
CA ASP A 206 25.68 9.90 5.12
C ASP A 206 24.58 10.77 4.50
N THR A 207 23.62 10.17 3.78
CA THR A 207 22.49 10.89 3.20
C THR A 207 21.66 11.56 4.30
N GLU A 208 21.55 12.88 4.25
CA GLU A 208 21.00 13.69 5.36
C GLU A 208 19.53 13.34 5.68
N PHE A 209 18.67 13.12 4.68
CA PHE A 209 17.26 12.83 4.95
C PHE A 209 17.04 11.48 5.61
N LEU A 210 17.94 10.51 5.43
CA LEU A 210 17.83 9.18 6.08
C LEU A 210 17.93 9.27 7.61
N LYS A 211 18.55 10.32 8.16
CA LYS A 211 18.57 10.57 9.61
C LYS A 211 17.17 10.86 10.17
N LEU A 212 16.24 11.22 9.28
CA LEU A 212 14.85 11.55 9.58
C LEU A 212 13.87 10.49 9.10
N ALA A 213 14.34 9.46 8.38
CA ALA A 213 13.50 8.41 7.86
C ALA A 213 12.91 7.55 8.99
N THR A 214 11.64 7.17 8.84
CA THR A 214 10.93 6.27 9.77
C THR A 214 11.01 4.81 9.34
N TRP A 215 11.14 4.56 8.03
CA TRP A 215 11.54 3.29 7.45
C TRP A 215 13.00 3.41 7.00
N THR A 216 13.89 2.58 7.54
CA THR A 216 15.33 2.71 7.32
C THR A 216 15.82 1.76 6.23
N SER A 217 17.02 2.01 5.68
CA SER A 217 17.67 1.10 4.73
C SER A 217 17.84 -0.31 5.28
N GLN A 218 18.05 -0.46 6.61
CA GLN A 218 18.15 -1.79 7.25
C GLN A 218 16.81 -2.53 7.24
N HIS A 219 15.69 -1.84 7.57
CA HIS A 219 14.35 -2.42 7.47
C HIS A 219 14.09 -2.88 6.03
N ASN A 220 14.38 -2.00 5.06
CA ASN A 220 14.18 -2.25 3.64
C ASN A 220 14.94 -3.49 3.15
N GLN A 221 16.22 -3.59 3.47
CA GLN A 221 17.05 -4.74 3.09
C GLN A 221 16.55 -6.06 3.67
N LEU A 222 16.16 -6.06 4.95
CA LEU A 222 15.62 -7.26 5.61
C LEU A 222 14.27 -7.68 5.01
N ALA A 223 13.41 -6.71 4.71
CA ALA A 223 12.11 -6.93 4.11
C ALA A 223 12.25 -7.52 2.70
N TRP A 224 13.05 -6.91 1.84
CA TRP A 224 13.31 -7.44 0.49
C TRP A 224 13.97 -8.82 0.50
N LYS A 225 14.94 -9.08 1.39
CA LYS A 225 15.54 -10.42 1.55
C LYS A 225 14.51 -11.47 1.92
N ALA A 226 13.59 -11.13 2.81
CA ALA A 226 12.50 -12.03 3.17
C ALA A 226 11.53 -12.26 2.00
N TYR A 227 11.25 -11.22 1.19
CA TYR A 227 10.25 -11.28 0.12
C TYR A 227 10.75 -11.94 -1.16
N VAL A 228 11.93 -11.58 -1.68
CA VAL A 228 12.44 -12.11 -2.96
C VAL A 228 13.63 -13.08 -2.82
N GLY A 229 14.13 -13.28 -1.61
CA GLY A 229 15.25 -14.14 -1.29
C GLY A 229 16.57 -13.37 -1.13
N GLU A 230 17.43 -13.84 -0.22
CA GLU A 230 18.73 -13.23 0.07
C GLU A 230 19.72 -13.30 -1.11
N ASP A 231 19.56 -14.33 -1.94
CA ASP A 231 20.36 -14.53 -3.15
C ASP A 231 20.06 -13.52 -4.25
N LYS A 232 18.92 -12.81 -4.20
CA LYS A 232 18.43 -11.87 -5.23
C LYS A 232 18.33 -10.44 -4.76
N ALA A 233 17.79 -10.20 -3.56
CA ALA A 233 17.51 -8.88 -3.04
C ALA A 233 18.70 -7.93 -3.12
N GLY A 234 18.51 -6.75 -3.69
CA GLY A 234 19.53 -5.71 -3.81
C GLY A 234 20.58 -5.93 -4.88
N LYS A 235 20.52 -7.02 -5.64
CA LYS A 235 21.54 -7.33 -6.67
C LYS A 235 21.07 -6.83 -8.04
N PRO A 236 21.81 -5.91 -8.67
CA PRO A 236 21.42 -5.34 -9.97
C PRO A 236 21.18 -6.39 -11.05
N ASP A 237 22.03 -7.41 -11.10
CA ASP A 237 22.02 -8.46 -12.13
C ASP A 237 21.13 -9.67 -11.77
N ALA A 238 20.50 -9.67 -10.59
CA ALA A 238 19.60 -10.76 -10.22
C ALA A 238 18.28 -10.68 -11.01
N VAL A 239 17.78 -11.86 -11.38
CA VAL A 239 16.46 -11.97 -12.02
C VAL A 239 15.40 -11.91 -10.92
N VAL A 240 14.81 -10.73 -10.75
CA VAL A 240 13.65 -10.47 -9.89
C VAL A 240 12.47 -10.09 -10.79
N SER A 241 11.32 -10.71 -10.54
CA SER A 241 10.12 -10.44 -11.32
C SER A 241 9.66 -8.97 -11.17
N PRO A 242 9.18 -8.31 -12.23
CA PRO A 242 8.58 -7.00 -12.14
C PRO A 242 7.29 -6.98 -11.31
N TYR A 243 6.66 -8.12 -11.09
CA TYR A 243 5.51 -8.20 -10.19
C TYR A 243 5.92 -8.20 -8.72
N ALA A 244 7.16 -8.57 -8.39
CA ALA A 244 7.73 -8.45 -7.05
C ALA A 244 8.34 -7.08 -6.81
N ALA A 245 9.12 -6.59 -7.78
CA ALA A 245 9.82 -5.31 -7.74
C ALA A 245 9.45 -4.49 -8.99
N PRO A 246 8.37 -3.71 -8.95
CA PRO A 246 7.83 -3.02 -10.11
C PRO A 246 8.81 -2.09 -10.83
N ALA A 247 9.77 -1.51 -10.13
CA ALA A 247 10.83 -0.70 -10.74
C ALA A 247 11.68 -1.46 -11.78
N ARG A 248 11.66 -2.80 -11.75
CA ARG A 248 12.32 -3.68 -12.74
C ARG A 248 11.49 -3.93 -14.00
N ALA A 249 10.26 -3.43 -14.08
CA ALA A 249 9.44 -3.55 -15.28
C ALA A 249 10.12 -2.85 -16.47
N GLN A 250 9.97 -3.39 -17.66
CA GLN A 250 10.52 -2.79 -18.87
C GLN A 250 9.75 -1.53 -19.28
N ASN A 251 8.42 -1.57 -19.15
CA ASN A 251 7.53 -0.47 -19.43
C ASN A 251 6.25 -0.56 -18.58
N TYR A 252 5.50 0.54 -18.57
CA TYR A 252 4.22 0.67 -17.88
C TYR A 252 3.06 0.96 -18.87
N ASN A 253 3.27 0.80 -20.18
CA ASN A 253 2.23 0.98 -21.19
C ASN A 253 0.98 0.18 -20.82
N GLY A 254 -0.19 0.79 -20.96
CA GLY A 254 -1.48 0.16 -20.72
C GLY A 254 -1.87 0.06 -19.24
N LEU A 255 -1.08 0.60 -18.32
CA LEU A 255 -1.54 0.78 -16.94
C LEU A 255 -2.67 1.82 -16.87
N PRO A 256 -3.60 1.70 -15.91
CA PRO A 256 -4.66 2.68 -15.72
C PRO A 256 -4.11 4.02 -15.22
N SER A 257 -4.95 5.07 -15.27
CA SER A 257 -4.67 6.33 -14.60
C SER A 257 -4.22 6.08 -13.15
N THR A 258 -3.06 6.65 -12.79
CA THR A 258 -2.34 6.29 -11.57
C THR A 258 -2.18 7.49 -10.65
N TYR A 259 -2.44 7.28 -9.35
CA TYR A 259 -2.11 8.23 -8.29
C TYR A 259 -0.88 7.73 -7.53
N VAL A 260 0.06 8.64 -7.29
CA VAL A 260 1.25 8.37 -6.46
C VAL A 260 1.44 9.54 -5.49
N ASP A 261 1.78 9.26 -4.24
CA ASP A 261 2.26 10.30 -3.34
C ASP A 261 3.41 9.79 -2.46
N VAL A 262 4.27 10.71 -2.02
CA VAL A 262 5.44 10.37 -1.18
C VAL A 262 5.93 11.59 -0.39
N GLY A 263 6.54 11.36 0.76
CA GLY A 263 7.20 12.40 1.55
C GLY A 263 8.61 12.74 1.05
N THR A 264 9.05 14.00 1.18
CA THR A 264 10.43 14.35 0.81
C THR A 264 11.50 13.73 1.71
N LEU A 265 11.12 13.19 2.86
CA LEU A 265 12.01 12.52 3.82
C LEU A 265 11.79 10.99 3.84
N ASP A 266 11.07 10.49 2.85
CA ASP A 266 10.81 9.06 2.69
C ASP A 266 12.00 8.35 2.05
N LEU A 267 12.28 7.12 2.47
CA LEU A 267 13.29 6.25 1.86
C LEU A 267 12.98 6.00 0.38
N PHE A 268 11.69 5.88 0.02
CA PHE A 268 11.21 5.54 -1.31
C PHE A 268 11.06 6.74 -2.25
N ARG A 269 11.32 7.95 -1.77
CA ARG A 269 11.16 9.19 -2.56
C ARG A 269 11.75 9.10 -3.97
N ASP A 270 12.97 8.63 -4.08
CA ASP A 270 13.71 8.69 -5.35
C ASP A 270 13.21 7.61 -6.34
N GLU A 271 12.85 6.41 -5.85
CA GLU A 271 12.25 5.38 -6.69
C GLU A 271 10.82 5.73 -7.13
N ASP A 272 10.05 6.43 -6.29
CA ASP A 272 8.71 6.90 -6.62
C ASP A 272 8.75 8.03 -7.67
N LEU A 273 9.71 8.95 -7.56
CA LEU A 273 9.95 9.96 -8.59
C LEU A 273 10.32 9.33 -9.94
N GLU A 274 11.18 8.31 -9.92
CA GLU A 274 11.56 7.58 -11.13
C GLU A 274 10.38 6.80 -11.72
N PHE A 275 9.56 6.19 -10.86
CA PHE A 275 8.33 5.50 -11.28
C PHE A 275 7.37 6.47 -11.98
N VAL A 276 7.10 7.64 -11.39
CA VAL A 276 6.26 8.68 -11.99
C VAL A 276 6.83 9.14 -13.33
N ARG A 277 8.14 9.39 -13.42
CA ARG A 277 8.79 9.79 -14.66
C ARG A 277 8.57 8.75 -15.76
N ARG A 278 8.72 7.46 -15.44
CA ARG A 278 8.56 6.37 -16.41
C ARG A 278 7.10 6.13 -16.80
N LEU A 279 6.14 6.31 -15.86
CA LEU A 279 4.72 6.27 -16.19
C LEU A 279 4.36 7.34 -17.26
N LEU A 280 4.88 8.57 -17.10
CA LEU A 280 4.66 9.66 -18.06
C LEU A 280 5.34 9.40 -19.41
N GLU A 281 6.52 8.75 -19.44
CA GLU A 281 7.17 8.33 -20.69
C GLU A 281 6.36 7.27 -21.46
N ASP A 282 5.59 6.47 -20.74
CA ASP A 282 4.72 5.43 -21.27
C ASP A 282 3.27 5.92 -21.49
N ASP A 283 3.04 7.24 -21.54
CA ASP A 283 1.74 7.90 -21.75
C ASP A 283 0.65 7.51 -20.74
N VAL A 284 1.03 7.11 -19.52
CA VAL A 284 0.09 6.84 -18.42
C VAL A 284 -0.27 8.16 -17.74
N GLU A 285 -1.58 8.43 -17.56
CA GLU A 285 -2.05 9.58 -16.79
C GLU A 285 -1.68 9.45 -15.33
N VAL A 286 -0.98 10.46 -14.75
CA VAL A 286 -0.50 10.44 -13.37
C VAL A 286 -0.95 11.66 -12.60
N GLU A 287 -1.53 11.45 -11.41
CA GLU A 287 -1.64 12.46 -10.37
C GLU A 287 -0.56 12.18 -9.31
N PHE A 288 0.37 13.14 -9.13
CA PHE A 288 1.51 12.96 -8.22
C PHE A 288 1.58 14.06 -7.16
N HIS A 289 1.82 13.67 -5.90
CA HIS A 289 2.05 14.59 -4.79
C HIS A 289 3.35 14.29 -4.06
N LEU A 290 4.22 15.29 -3.95
CA LEU A 290 5.43 15.24 -3.13
C LEU A 290 5.24 16.10 -1.89
N TRP A 291 5.12 15.46 -0.71
CA TRP A 291 4.79 16.13 0.54
C TRP A 291 6.05 16.63 1.24
N PRO A 292 6.24 17.95 1.43
CA PRO A 292 7.48 18.49 1.97
C PRO A 292 7.64 18.26 3.48
N GLY A 293 8.84 17.86 3.89
CA GLY A 293 9.25 17.76 5.28
C GLY A 293 8.61 16.62 6.08
N VAL A 294 8.05 15.62 5.42
CA VAL A 294 7.46 14.45 6.08
C VAL A 294 8.10 13.14 5.60
N PRO A 295 8.25 12.13 6.49
CA PRO A 295 8.84 10.84 6.22
C PRO A 295 7.77 9.81 5.81
N HIS A 296 8.18 8.56 5.64
CA HIS A 296 7.31 7.41 5.41
C HIS A 296 6.22 7.27 6.48
N VAL A 297 4.98 6.95 6.07
CA VAL A 297 3.77 6.77 6.90
C VAL A 297 3.42 7.97 7.79
N PHE A 298 3.75 9.18 7.34
CA PHE A 298 3.59 10.41 8.11
C PHE A 298 2.15 10.65 8.57
N GLU A 299 1.16 10.26 7.81
CA GLU A 299 -0.25 10.46 8.11
C GLU A 299 -0.72 9.63 9.32
N PHE A 300 -0.09 8.47 9.57
CA PHE A 300 -0.35 7.65 10.76
C PHE A 300 0.45 8.11 11.97
N LEU A 301 1.64 8.66 11.74
CA LEU A 301 2.50 9.15 12.81
C LEU A 301 2.10 10.53 13.33
N ALA A 302 1.42 11.33 12.52
CA ALA A 302 1.03 12.69 12.89
C ALA A 302 -0.42 12.98 12.43
N PRO A 303 -1.41 12.24 12.96
CA PRO A 303 -2.81 12.45 12.60
C PRO A 303 -3.27 13.86 12.98
N GLY A 304 -4.09 14.48 12.12
CA GLY A 304 -4.65 15.81 12.33
C GLY A 304 -3.75 16.97 11.88
N THR A 305 -2.49 16.72 11.55
CA THR A 305 -1.61 17.74 10.95
C THR A 305 -2.06 18.13 9.54
N ARG A 306 -1.61 19.31 9.08
CA ARG A 306 -1.97 19.82 7.74
C ARG A 306 -1.61 18.85 6.61
N TRP A 307 -0.47 18.15 6.72
CA TRP A 307 -0.06 17.21 5.68
C TRP A 307 -0.88 15.92 5.69
N HIS A 308 -1.23 15.42 6.90
CA HIS A 308 -2.20 14.33 7.03
C HIS A 308 -3.55 14.71 6.37
N GLN A 309 -4.10 15.88 6.69
CA GLN A 309 -5.39 16.32 6.14
C GLN A 309 -5.34 16.48 4.62
N ARG A 310 -4.30 17.10 4.08
CA ARG A 310 -4.15 17.30 2.63
C ARG A 310 -3.95 15.99 1.87
N ALA A 311 -3.10 15.09 2.39
CA ALA A 311 -2.89 13.79 1.76
C ALA A 311 -4.19 12.95 1.76
N LYS A 312 -4.87 12.91 2.90
CA LYS A 312 -6.15 12.22 3.04
C LYS A 312 -7.22 12.79 2.09
N GLU A 313 -7.33 14.12 1.99
CA GLU A 313 -8.28 14.78 1.10
C GLU A 313 -7.98 14.47 -0.37
N ALA A 314 -6.69 14.57 -0.79
CA ALA A 314 -6.27 14.21 -2.14
C ALA A 314 -6.57 12.74 -2.47
N GLN A 315 -6.23 11.80 -1.59
CA GLN A 315 -6.52 10.39 -1.77
C GLN A 315 -8.04 10.11 -1.85
N ASN A 316 -8.83 10.70 -0.97
CA ASN A 316 -10.29 10.52 -0.95
C ASN A 316 -10.96 11.14 -2.20
N ASP A 317 -10.44 12.26 -2.71
CA ASP A 317 -10.94 12.87 -3.94
C ASP A 317 -10.72 11.94 -5.14
N VAL A 318 -9.55 11.32 -5.24
CA VAL A 318 -9.26 10.32 -6.29
C VAL A 318 -10.21 9.12 -6.16
N LEU A 319 -10.41 8.58 -4.96
CA LEU A 319 -11.31 7.43 -4.73
C LEU A 319 -12.78 7.73 -5.06
N ARG A 320 -13.23 8.97 -4.90
CA ARG A 320 -14.60 9.38 -5.28
C ARG A 320 -14.81 9.50 -6.77
N ARG A 321 -13.72 9.69 -7.54
CA ARG A 321 -13.75 9.82 -9.01
C ARG A 321 -13.66 8.47 -9.76
N VAL A 322 -13.55 7.36 -9.04
CA VAL A 322 -13.55 6.00 -9.61
C VAL A 322 -14.93 5.61 -10.15
#